data_cc344758d949a4736d0c58d19886794b
#
_entry.id   cc344758d949a4736d0c58d19886794b
#
_cell.length_a   1.000
_cell.length_b   1.000
_cell.length_c   1.000
_cell.angle_alpha   90.00
_cell.angle_beta   90.00
_cell.angle_gamma   90.00
#
_symmetry.space_group_name_H-M   'P 1'
#
loop_
_entity.id
_entity.type
_entity.pdbx_description
1 polymer ?
#
loop_
_entity_poly.entity_id
_entity_poly.type
_entity_poly.pdbx_seq_one_letter_code
_entity_poly.pdbx_strand_id
1 'polypeptide(L)'
;CCKRAFIRGAFLCAGSISDPEKFYHFEIVCSSKTKAVQLMELIQSFEVDAKIVKRKKYYVVYVKEGAQIVELLGIMGAGVSLMNLENVRILKDMRNTVNRKVNCETANINKTVNAAVKQVEDIIYIRDTAGLHSLPENLEETALLRLEYPQASLKELGALLSTPVGKSGMN
;
A
#
# COMPACT_ATOMS: atom_id res chain seq x y z
N CYS A 1 28.02 -6.87 25.82
CA CYS A 1 29.09 -6.23 25.02
C CYS A 1 29.61 -7.16 23.92
N CYS A 2 30.01 -8.40 24.24
CA CYS A 2 30.64 -9.34 23.29
C CYS A 2 29.74 -9.75 22.12
N LYS A 3 28.42 -9.95 22.33
CA LYS A 3 27.47 -10.33 21.28
C LYS A 3 27.39 -9.24 20.16
N ARG A 4 27.25 -7.96 20.53
CA ARG A 4 27.20 -6.83 19.59
C ARG A 4 28.49 -6.70 18.80
N ALA A 5 29.63 -6.83 19.46
CA ALA A 5 30.94 -6.78 18.81
C ALA A 5 31.14 -7.94 17.83
N PHE A 6 30.67 -9.12 18.15
CA PHE A 6 30.73 -10.31 17.28
C PHE A 6 29.88 -10.10 16.00
N ILE A 7 28.63 -9.65 16.12
CA ILE A 7 27.76 -9.37 14.96
C ILE A 7 28.40 -8.28 14.08
N ARG A 8 28.90 -7.18 14.68
CA ARG A 8 29.60 -6.13 13.95
C ARG A 8 30.83 -6.65 13.21
N GLY A 9 31.68 -7.45 13.86
CA GLY A 9 32.86 -8.05 13.23
C GLY A 9 32.50 -9.01 12.09
N ALA A 10 31.49 -9.86 12.27
CA ALA A 10 30.99 -10.75 11.23
C ALA A 10 30.46 -9.96 10.01
N PHE A 11 29.73 -8.87 10.25
CA PHE A 11 29.24 -8.01 9.19
C PHE A 11 30.36 -7.30 8.43
N LEU A 12 31.33 -6.75 9.13
CA LEU A 12 32.48 -6.07 8.50
C LEU A 12 33.33 -7.01 7.65
N CYS A 13 33.38 -8.30 8.02
CA CYS A 13 34.15 -9.30 7.28
C CYS A 13 33.44 -9.84 6.04
N ALA A 14 32.12 -10.08 6.11
CA ALA A 14 31.39 -10.84 5.09
C ALA A 14 29.91 -10.41 4.97
N GLY A 15 29.56 -9.26 5.49
CA GLY A 15 28.21 -8.71 5.43
C GLY A 15 28.00 -7.81 4.22
N SER A 16 26.76 -7.71 3.81
CA SER A 16 26.28 -6.71 2.85
C SER A 16 24.87 -6.24 3.18
N ILE A 17 24.57 -5.04 2.75
CA ILE A 17 23.24 -4.44 2.86
C ILE A 17 22.87 -3.87 1.50
N SER A 18 21.63 -4.10 1.08
CA SER A 18 21.14 -3.55 -0.20
C SER A 18 20.84 -2.07 -0.08
N ASP A 19 20.85 -1.41 -1.23
CA ASP A 19 20.34 -0.05 -1.36
C ASP A 19 18.88 0.04 -0.88
N PRO A 20 18.59 0.77 0.20
CA PRO A 20 17.24 0.84 0.77
C PRO A 20 16.22 1.50 -0.17
N GLU A 21 16.65 2.27 -1.17
CA GLU A 21 15.76 2.82 -2.20
C GLU A 21 15.14 1.72 -3.10
N LYS A 22 15.83 0.58 -3.25
CA LYS A 22 15.35 -0.56 -4.07
C LYS A 22 14.58 -1.58 -3.25
N PHE A 23 15.25 -2.21 -2.30
CA PHE A 23 14.67 -3.24 -1.43
C PHE A 23 15.46 -3.37 -0.13
N TYR A 24 14.84 -3.96 0.89
CA TYR A 24 15.47 -4.22 2.17
C TYR A 24 16.06 -5.63 2.17
N HIS A 25 17.38 -5.72 2.31
CA HIS A 25 18.08 -6.99 2.43
C HIS A 25 19.41 -6.79 3.16
N PHE A 26 19.57 -7.48 4.25
CA PHE A 26 20.78 -7.58 5.03
C PHE A 26 21.26 -9.02 4.98
N GLU A 27 22.53 -9.25 4.71
CA GLU A 27 23.07 -10.62 4.71
C GLU A 27 24.49 -10.67 5.25
N ILE A 28 24.84 -11.81 5.85
CA ILE A 28 26.22 -12.17 6.25
C ILE A 28 26.51 -13.58 5.72
N VAL A 29 27.60 -13.70 4.96
CA VAL A 29 28.02 -14.97 4.35
C VAL A 29 28.92 -15.75 5.30
N CYS A 30 28.58 -17.02 5.56
CA CYS A 30 29.32 -17.91 6.40
C CYS A 30 29.88 -19.10 5.60
N SER A 31 31.10 -19.51 5.92
CA SER A 31 31.77 -20.66 5.26
C SER A 31 31.25 -22.02 5.72
N SER A 32 30.63 -22.12 6.91
CA SER A 32 30.08 -23.36 7.45
C SER A 32 28.69 -23.18 8.05
N LYS A 33 27.93 -24.28 8.08
CA LYS A 33 26.57 -24.30 8.67
C LYS A 33 26.62 -23.96 10.17
N THR A 34 27.61 -24.51 10.90
CA THR A 34 27.72 -24.26 12.33
C THR A 34 27.88 -22.77 12.66
N LYS A 35 28.76 -22.06 11.93
CA LYS A 35 28.96 -20.63 12.11
C LYS A 35 27.70 -19.83 11.76
N ALA A 36 26.97 -20.23 10.71
CA ALA A 36 25.74 -19.59 10.34
C ALA A 36 24.63 -19.75 11.40
N VAL A 37 24.50 -20.97 11.98
CA VAL A 37 23.54 -21.22 13.06
C VAL A 37 23.89 -20.41 14.31
N GLN A 38 25.13 -20.40 14.73
CA GLN A 38 25.59 -19.60 15.87
C GLN A 38 25.33 -18.11 15.67
N LEU A 39 25.61 -17.58 14.46
CA LEU A 39 25.36 -16.17 14.14
C LEU A 39 23.85 -15.87 14.12
N MET A 40 23.03 -16.73 13.54
CA MET A 40 21.57 -16.59 13.53
C MET A 40 21.01 -16.57 14.95
N GLU A 41 21.34 -17.52 15.79
CA GLU A 41 20.90 -17.59 17.20
C GLU A 41 21.34 -16.35 17.98
N LEU A 42 22.55 -15.84 17.69
CA LEU A 42 23.06 -14.64 18.30
C LEU A 42 22.23 -13.40 17.89
N ILE A 43 21.87 -13.28 16.62
CA ILE A 43 21.01 -12.21 16.11
C ILE A 43 19.60 -12.35 16.69
N GLN A 44 19.04 -13.56 16.69
CA GLN A 44 17.71 -13.83 17.27
C GLN A 44 17.64 -13.53 18.77
N SER A 45 18.76 -13.61 19.50
CA SER A 45 18.80 -13.21 20.92
C SER A 45 18.56 -11.70 21.15
N PHE A 46 18.43 -10.91 20.10
CA PHE A 46 18.01 -9.50 20.10
C PHE A 46 16.62 -9.30 19.46
N GLU A 47 15.81 -10.36 19.40
CA GLU A 47 14.44 -10.34 18.84
C GLU A 47 14.35 -10.06 17.33
N VAL A 48 15.46 -10.20 16.60
CA VAL A 48 15.53 -10.04 15.14
C VAL A 48 15.33 -11.38 14.44
N ASP A 49 14.34 -11.52 13.56
CA ASP A 49 14.01 -12.75 12.81
C ASP A 49 15.01 -13.01 11.67
N ALA A 50 16.23 -13.41 12.04
CA ALA A 50 17.25 -13.82 11.09
C ALA A 50 17.00 -15.25 10.60
N LYS A 51 17.21 -15.48 9.29
CA LYS A 51 17.03 -16.78 8.61
C LYS A 51 18.32 -17.20 7.94
N ILE A 52 18.43 -18.51 7.67
CA ILE A 52 19.58 -19.09 6.96
C ILE A 52 19.13 -19.65 5.62
N VAL A 53 19.91 -19.41 4.59
CA VAL A 53 19.79 -20.08 3.28
C VAL A 53 21.14 -20.61 2.83
N LYS A 54 21.14 -21.79 2.20
CA LYS A 54 22.35 -22.35 1.56
C LYS A 54 22.45 -21.81 0.13
N ARG A 55 23.55 -21.15 -0.19
CA ARG A 55 23.86 -20.69 -1.55
C ARG A 55 25.18 -21.35 -2.02
N LYS A 56 25.07 -22.29 -2.92
CA LYS A 56 26.20 -23.08 -3.41
C LYS A 56 26.94 -23.75 -2.23
N LYS A 57 28.19 -23.39 -1.98
CA LYS A 57 29.05 -23.90 -0.89
C LYS A 57 29.00 -23.06 0.41
N TYR A 58 28.25 -21.94 0.41
CA TYR A 58 28.16 -21.01 1.55
C TYR A 58 26.80 -21.08 2.22
N TYR A 59 26.74 -20.62 3.46
CA TYR A 59 25.52 -20.39 4.22
C TYR A 59 25.36 -18.89 4.46
N VAL A 60 24.20 -18.34 4.15
CA VAL A 60 23.91 -16.91 4.26
C VAL A 60 22.87 -16.70 5.34
N VAL A 61 23.23 -15.94 6.36
CA VAL A 61 22.30 -15.45 7.38
C VAL A 61 21.74 -14.14 6.86
N TYR A 62 20.41 -13.99 6.81
CA TYR A 62 19.80 -12.81 6.21
C TYR A 62 18.55 -12.33 6.95
N VAL A 63 18.26 -11.02 6.79
CA VAL A 63 17.05 -10.33 7.24
C VAL A 63 16.51 -9.49 6.09
N LYS A 64 15.17 -9.49 5.89
CA LYS A 64 14.51 -8.77 4.79
C LYS A 64 13.59 -7.65 5.26
N GLU A 65 13.27 -7.59 6.52
CA GLU A 65 12.38 -6.58 7.07
C GLU A 65 13.13 -5.31 7.44
N GLY A 66 12.69 -4.16 6.89
CA GLY A 66 13.37 -2.89 7.07
C GLY A 66 13.49 -2.46 8.53
N ALA A 67 12.45 -2.68 9.35
CA ALA A 67 12.47 -2.36 10.77
C ALA A 67 13.56 -3.16 11.52
N GLN A 68 13.65 -4.46 11.24
CA GLN A 68 14.64 -5.33 11.86
C GLN A 68 16.07 -5.04 11.39
N ILE A 69 16.24 -4.57 10.14
CA ILE A 69 17.55 -4.12 9.65
C ILE A 69 17.99 -2.84 10.38
N VAL A 70 17.08 -1.91 10.62
CA VAL A 70 17.33 -0.71 11.44
C VAL A 70 17.81 -1.11 12.84
N GLU A 71 17.14 -2.08 13.46
CA GLU A 71 17.51 -2.61 14.77
C GLU A 71 18.91 -3.25 14.77
N LEU A 72 19.24 -4.04 13.75
CA LEU A 72 20.57 -4.61 13.56
C LEU A 72 21.65 -3.54 13.43
N LEU A 73 21.40 -2.46 12.69
CA LEU A 73 22.31 -1.32 12.60
C LEU A 73 22.52 -0.67 13.96
N GLY A 74 21.48 -0.54 14.76
CA GLY A 74 21.56 -0.06 16.15
C GLY A 74 22.41 -0.98 17.03
N ILE A 75 22.19 -2.30 16.95
CA ILE A 75 22.96 -3.31 17.68
C ILE A 75 24.45 -3.22 17.32
N MET A 76 24.76 -3.05 16.05
CA MET A 76 26.13 -2.89 15.56
C MET A 76 26.73 -1.52 15.86
N GLY A 77 25.95 -0.53 16.30
CA GLY A 77 26.41 0.84 16.56
C GLY A 77 26.64 1.66 15.29
N ALA A 78 25.96 1.34 14.19
CA ALA A 78 26.05 2.04 12.91
C ALA A 78 25.01 3.18 12.83
N GLY A 79 25.05 4.15 13.75
CA GLY A 79 24.04 5.17 13.94
C GLY A 79 23.77 6.03 12.69
N VAL A 80 24.78 6.41 11.93
CA VAL A 80 24.61 7.20 10.70
C VAL A 80 23.86 6.39 9.64
N SER A 81 24.25 5.13 9.43
CA SER A 81 23.58 4.23 8.47
C SER A 81 22.15 3.91 8.90
N LEU A 82 21.91 3.76 10.20
CA LEU A 82 20.58 3.59 10.77
C LEU A 82 19.67 4.78 10.43
N MET A 83 20.12 6.01 10.71
CA MET A 83 19.34 7.22 10.44
C MET A 83 19.02 7.36 8.94
N ASN A 84 19.99 7.08 8.08
CA ASN A 84 19.79 7.13 6.63
C ASN A 84 18.74 6.11 6.17
N LEU A 85 18.84 4.86 6.64
CA LEU A 85 17.87 3.82 6.31
C LEU A 85 16.46 4.18 6.81
N GLU A 86 16.34 4.69 8.03
CA GLU A 86 15.08 5.06 8.64
C GLU A 86 14.40 6.22 7.88
N ASN A 87 15.18 7.23 7.47
CA ASN A 87 14.66 8.32 6.65
C ASN A 87 14.09 7.82 5.32
N VAL A 88 14.82 6.92 4.63
CA VAL A 88 14.32 6.31 3.38
C VAL A 88 13.04 5.51 3.64
N ARG A 89 12.97 4.75 4.74
CA ARG A 89 11.80 3.97 5.12
C ARG A 89 10.57 4.85 5.33
N ILE A 90 10.71 5.92 6.12
CA ILE A 90 9.63 6.88 6.38
C ILE A 90 9.13 7.51 5.08
N LEU A 91 10.02 7.95 4.20
CA LEU A 91 9.65 8.55 2.92
C LEU A 91 8.91 7.55 2.01
N LYS A 92 9.32 6.28 1.99
CA LYS A 92 8.62 5.22 1.25
C LYS A 92 7.22 4.97 1.79
N ASP A 93 7.07 4.90 3.10
CA ASP A 93 5.77 4.68 3.74
C ASP A 93 4.81 5.85 3.49
N MET A 94 5.31 7.09 3.54
CA MET A 94 4.53 8.27 3.16
C MET A 94 4.08 8.22 1.70
N ARG A 95 5.00 7.95 0.76
CA ARG A 95 4.66 7.81 -0.68
C ARG A 95 3.63 6.70 -0.92
N ASN A 96 3.80 5.55 -0.30
CA ASN A 96 2.87 4.44 -0.41
C ASN A 96 1.48 4.80 0.12
N THR A 97 1.39 5.50 1.23
CA THR A 97 0.13 5.96 1.82
C THR A 97 -0.58 6.95 0.90
N VAL A 98 0.15 7.94 0.36
CA VAL A 98 -0.39 8.90 -0.61
C VAL A 98 -0.88 8.18 -1.87
N ASN A 99 -0.06 7.30 -2.45
CA ASN A 99 -0.43 6.55 -3.65
C ASN A 99 -1.69 5.70 -3.44
N ARG A 100 -1.80 5.00 -2.30
CA ARG A 100 -3.01 4.23 -1.96
C ARG A 100 -4.24 5.12 -1.86
N LYS A 101 -4.12 6.29 -1.24
CA LYS A 101 -5.21 7.25 -1.11
C LYS A 101 -5.65 7.77 -2.49
N VAL A 102 -4.71 8.22 -3.31
CA VAL A 102 -4.98 8.70 -4.69
C VAL A 102 -5.63 7.60 -5.53
N ASN A 103 -5.10 6.38 -5.50
CA ASN A 103 -5.66 5.26 -6.25
C ASN A 103 -7.10 4.93 -5.81
N CYS A 104 -7.37 4.98 -4.50
CA CYS A 104 -8.72 4.77 -3.96
C CYS A 104 -9.69 5.87 -4.42
N GLU A 105 -9.30 7.13 -4.32
CA GLU A 105 -10.11 8.27 -4.75
C GLU A 105 -10.37 8.23 -6.26
N THR A 106 -9.34 7.96 -7.07
CA THR A 106 -9.47 7.80 -8.53
C THR A 106 -10.43 6.67 -8.89
N ALA A 107 -10.31 5.51 -8.23
CA ALA A 107 -11.21 4.37 -8.47
C ALA A 107 -12.66 4.71 -8.10
N ASN A 108 -12.89 5.46 -7.03
CA ASN A 108 -14.23 5.89 -6.61
C ASN A 108 -14.83 6.90 -7.59
N ILE A 109 -14.02 7.86 -8.07
CA ILE A 109 -14.45 8.83 -9.09
C ILE A 109 -14.84 8.09 -10.38
N ASN A 110 -13.98 7.18 -10.86
CA ASN A 110 -14.25 6.42 -12.08
C ASN A 110 -15.54 5.58 -11.97
N LYS A 111 -15.79 4.93 -10.81
CA LYS A 111 -17.04 4.21 -10.57
C LYS A 111 -18.25 5.13 -10.65
N THR A 112 -18.15 6.32 -10.06
CA THR A 112 -19.25 7.29 -10.05
C THR A 112 -19.52 7.82 -11.46
N VAL A 113 -18.48 8.18 -12.21
CA VAL A 113 -18.60 8.65 -13.60
C VAL A 113 -19.20 7.57 -14.50
N ASN A 114 -18.67 6.34 -14.44
CA ASN A 114 -19.18 5.23 -15.26
C ASN A 114 -20.65 4.92 -14.94
N ALA A 115 -21.04 4.99 -13.66
CA ALA A 115 -22.45 4.81 -13.28
C ALA A 115 -23.34 5.92 -13.83
N ALA A 116 -22.88 7.17 -13.77
CA ALA A 116 -23.62 8.31 -14.31
C ALA A 116 -23.79 8.22 -15.84
N VAL A 117 -22.72 7.87 -16.56
CA VAL A 117 -22.77 7.67 -18.03
C VAL A 117 -23.78 6.58 -18.38
N LYS A 118 -23.69 5.43 -17.71
CA LYS A 118 -24.65 4.35 -17.94
C LYS A 118 -26.08 4.75 -17.64
N GLN A 119 -26.33 5.48 -16.55
CA GLN A 119 -27.68 6.00 -16.24
C GLN A 119 -28.21 6.92 -17.35
N VAL A 120 -27.37 7.81 -17.88
CA VAL A 120 -27.76 8.69 -18.99
C VAL A 120 -28.11 7.88 -20.25
N GLU A 121 -27.30 6.87 -20.60
CA GLU A 121 -27.57 5.97 -21.74
C GLU A 121 -28.89 5.22 -21.56
N ASP A 122 -29.13 4.65 -20.39
CA ASP A 122 -30.36 3.93 -20.06
C ASP A 122 -31.59 4.86 -20.12
N ILE A 123 -31.48 6.10 -19.62
CA ILE A 123 -32.54 7.10 -19.65
C ILE A 123 -32.85 7.51 -21.09
N ILE A 124 -31.85 7.75 -21.93
CA ILE A 124 -32.02 8.07 -23.35
C ILE A 124 -32.72 6.91 -24.06
N TYR A 125 -32.34 5.68 -23.79
CA TYR A 125 -32.98 4.49 -24.36
C TYR A 125 -34.47 4.40 -23.98
N ILE A 126 -34.81 4.63 -22.71
CA ILE A 126 -36.21 4.64 -22.25
C ILE A 126 -36.99 5.79 -22.93
N ARG A 127 -36.41 6.97 -23.00
CA ARG A 127 -37.04 8.14 -23.65
C ARG A 127 -37.38 7.84 -25.11
N ASP A 128 -36.45 7.21 -25.84
CA ASP A 128 -36.59 6.99 -27.28
C ASP A 128 -37.47 5.77 -27.63
N THR A 129 -37.67 4.83 -26.69
CA THR A 129 -38.49 3.62 -26.91
C THR A 129 -39.89 3.71 -26.31
N ALA A 130 -40.00 4.03 -25.03
CA ALA A 130 -41.27 4.00 -24.28
C ALA A 130 -41.77 5.38 -23.86
N GLY A 131 -40.89 6.42 -23.95
CA GLY A 131 -41.15 7.75 -23.41
C GLY A 131 -40.96 7.79 -21.88
N LEU A 132 -40.47 8.91 -21.36
CA LEU A 132 -40.20 9.07 -19.90
C LEU A 132 -41.53 9.10 -19.11
N HIS A 133 -42.63 9.51 -19.69
CA HIS A 133 -43.96 9.49 -19.05
C HIS A 133 -44.48 8.07 -18.71
N SER A 134 -43.85 7.03 -19.20
CA SER A 134 -44.11 5.65 -18.78
C SER A 134 -43.60 5.31 -17.40
N LEU A 135 -42.70 6.13 -16.84
CA LEU A 135 -42.14 5.98 -15.52
C LEU A 135 -43.02 6.59 -14.42
N PRO A 136 -42.92 6.11 -13.18
CA PRO A 136 -43.51 6.79 -12.04
C PRO A 136 -43.00 8.23 -11.94
N GLU A 137 -43.85 9.18 -11.50
CA GLU A 137 -43.55 10.61 -11.48
C GLU A 137 -42.23 11.00 -10.84
N ASN A 138 -41.88 10.37 -9.72
CA ASN A 138 -40.62 10.57 -9.04
C ASN A 138 -39.39 10.08 -9.84
N LEU A 139 -39.53 9.03 -10.63
CA LEU A 139 -38.48 8.52 -11.50
C LEU A 139 -38.34 9.34 -12.77
N GLU A 140 -39.46 9.84 -13.32
CA GLU A 140 -39.46 10.75 -14.45
C GLU A 140 -38.71 12.04 -14.10
N GLU A 141 -39.04 12.69 -12.96
CA GLU A 141 -38.32 13.89 -12.49
C GLU A 141 -36.82 13.62 -12.31
N THR A 142 -36.48 12.49 -11.69
CA THR A 142 -35.09 12.12 -11.51
C THR A 142 -34.34 11.90 -12.83
N ALA A 143 -35.01 11.27 -13.83
CA ALA A 143 -34.45 11.05 -15.16
C ALA A 143 -34.20 12.36 -15.91
N LEU A 144 -35.16 13.31 -15.86
CA LEU A 144 -35.00 14.64 -16.45
C LEU A 144 -33.84 15.41 -15.82
N LEU A 145 -33.73 15.41 -14.49
CA LEU A 145 -32.62 16.06 -13.78
C LEU A 145 -31.26 15.40 -14.12
N ARG A 146 -31.22 14.09 -14.30
CA ARG A 146 -29.97 13.38 -14.70
C ARG A 146 -29.55 13.78 -16.12
N LEU A 147 -30.48 13.96 -17.04
CA LEU A 147 -30.16 14.43 -18.39
C LEU A 147 -29.69 15.90 -18.41
N GLU A 148 -30.28 16.74 -17.56
CA GLU A 148 -29.90 18.17 -17.43
C GLU A 148 -28.53 18.32 -16.72
N TYR A 149 -28.28 17.50 -15.68
CA TYR A 149 -27.05 17.52 -14.88
C TYR A 149 -26.30 16.15 -14.92
N PRO A 150 -25.71 15.75 -16.05
CA PRO A 150 -25.17 14.41 -16.24
C PRO A 150 -23.99 14.10 -15.32
N GLN A 151 -23.27 15.14 -14.86
CA GLN A 151 -22.09 14.98 -13.97
C GLN A 151 -22.42 15.13 -12.48
N ALA A 152 -23.65 15.49 -12.13
CA ALA A 152 -24.03 15.70 -10.73
C ALA A 152 -23.99 14.38 -9.95
N SER A 153 -23.54 14.45 -8.72
CA SER A 153 -23.59 13.30 -7.80
C SER A 153 -25.03 12.96 -7.41
N LEU A 154 -25.30 11.73 -6.98
CA LEU A 154 -26.63 11.35 -6.49
C LEU A 154 -27.11 12.22 -5.33
N LYS A 155 -26.21 12.76 -4.51
CA LYS A 155 -26.57 13.68 -3.43
C LYS A 155 -27.04 15.03 -3.97
N GLU A 156 -26.38 15.57 -4.97
CA GLU A 156 -26.75 16.83 -5.62
C GLU A 156 -28.07 16.69 -6.35
N LEU A 157 -28.25 15.61 -7.13
CA LEU A 157 -29.54 15.35 -7.79
C LEU A 157 -30.69 15.20 -6.80
N GLY A 158 -30.45 14.47 -5.68
CA GLY A 158 -31.47 14.31 -4.64
C GLY A 158 -31.86 15.63 -3.96
N ALA A 159 -30.97 16.61 -3.93
CA ALA A 159 -31.25 17.93 -3.41
C ALA A 159 -32.05 18.83 -4.41
N LEU A 160 -31.99 18.50 -5.70
CA LEU A 160 -32.71 19.26 -6.79
C LEU A 160 -34.12 18.74 -7.03
N LEU A 161 -34.50 17.56 -6.47
CA LEU A 161 -35.87 17.06 -6.60
C LEU A 161 -36.89 17.97 -5.90
N SER A 162 -38.11 17.99 -6.40
CA SER A 162 -39.25 18.69 -5.78
C SER A 162 -39.47 18.28 -4.31
N THR A 163 -39.23 17.01 -4.02
CA THR A 163 -39.16 16.49 -2.65
C THR A 163 -37.73 16.00 -2.40
N PRO A 164 -36.85 16.79 -1.71
CA PRO A 164 -35.47 16.46 -1.53
C PRO A 164 -35.27 15.11 -0.82
N VAL A 165 -34.42 14.24 -1.40
CA VAL A 165 -34.07 12.92 -0.84
C VAL A 165 -32.57 12.79 -0.65
N GLY A 166 -32.18 11.97 0.33
CA GLY A 166 -30.77 11.67 0.56
C GLY A 166 -30.21 10.71 -0.48
N LYS A 167 -28.86 10.53 -0.47
CA LYS A 167 -28.17 9.60 -1.37
C LYS A 167 -28.77 8.17 -1.36
N SER A 168 -29.25 7.70 -0.21
CA SER A 168 -29.87 6.37 -0.08
C SER A 168 -31.23 6.27 -0.76
N GLY A 169 -31.98 7.38 -0.84
CA GLY A 169 -33.26 7.42 -1.55
C GLY A 169 -33.11 7.55 -3.06
N MET A 170 -31.96 8.04 -3.53
CA MET A 170 -31.60 8.16 -4.95
C MET A 170 -31.00 6.87 -5.53
N ASN A 171 -30.67 5.88 -4.71
CA ASN A 171 -30.01 4.65 -5.10
C ASN A 171 -31.02 3.50 -5.12
#